data_e83360ce06608b4d6a9793c4825db3cf
#
_entry.id   e83360ce06608b4d6a9793c4825db3cf
#
_cell.length_a   1.000
_cell.length_b   1.000
_cell.length_c   1.000
_cell.angle_alpha   90.00
_cell.angle_beta   90.00
_cell.angle_gamma   90.00
#
_symmetry.space_group_name_H-M   'P 1'
#
loop_
_entity.id
_entity.type
_entity.pdbx_description
1 polymer ?
#
loop_
_entity_poly.entity_id
_entity_poly.type
_entity_poly.pdbx_seq_one_letter_code
_entity_poly.pdbx_strand_id
1 'polypeptide(L)'
;MNKSTLALAVTVGVLAQQAGAAGFLEDSKASISSRTMYYDADMREGASTPANRQRETAEGLKFDYLSGFTQGTVGFGIDAQALVGIHLDGGKGHHPTGNSNSFFPSDGNEAADEWSRLDGNVKARFSKTEAHLGGALAPNLPILIANDSRLLPQTFEGGTITSKEIDNVTFNFGQLEHASGRASSNSTGLSVAGASQDSNKFLYGGADWKVTKDLLLQYYYANLEDFYKQNFLGLVHVYPIAANQSFKTDIRYFDSSSDGKNGDPGFQFNNNNGFAKNPGEVDNKTWSAMFTYTLGGNAFLIGHQRVNDDGGFVFLNQGNLVDSNGNPEGAGGASFYSFTDATVGSFIRAGENTTFGQYSYDFASLGVPGLKASIAYLNGQDIKATNGVGKDLSEHETDARIDYVIQTGALKGFGTTLRHGTYRGNTSTLDQDQTRLIFNYTYSFM
;
A
#
# COMPACT_ATOMS: atom_id res chain seq x y z
N MET A 1 5.67 -25.57 1.14
CA MET A 1 6.67 -25.24 0.11
C MET A 1 6.45 -26.15 -1.09
N ASN A 2 6.00 -25.62 -2.20
CA ASN A 2 5.81 -26.42 -3.43
C ASN A 2 7.17 -26.83 -3.98
N LYS A 3 7.34 -28.14 -4.23
CA LYS A 3 8.59 -28.75 -4.75
C LYS A 3 9.08 -28.12 -6.07
N SER A 4 8.17 -27.47 -6.82
CA SER A 4 8.44 -26.79 -8.08
C SER A 4 9.29 -25.49 -7.90
N THR A 5 9.03 -24.71 -6.88
CA THR A 5 9.74 -23.43 -6.63
C THR A 5 11.20 -23.67 -6.22
N LEU A 6 11.43 -24.73 -5.42
CA LEU A 6 12.79 -25.09 -5.02
C LEU A 6 13.60 -25.64 -6.20
N ALA A 7 12.97 -26.43 -7.09
CA ALA A 7 13.62 -26.96 -8.28
C ALA A 7 14.01 -25.84 -9.26
N LEU A 8 13.18 -24.81 -9.43
CA LEU A 8 13.47 -23.67 -10.30
C LEU A 8 14.63 -22.83 -9.75
N ALA A 9 14.67 -22.58 -8.44
CA ALA A 9 15.75 -21.84 -7.79
C ALA A 9 17.10 -22.57 -7.91
N VAL A 10 17.11 -23.90 -7.77
CA VAL A 10 18.33 -24.74 -7.94
C VAL A 10 18.79 -24.73 -9.40
N THR A 11 17.88 -24.82 -10.37
CA THR A 11 18.23 -24.81 -11.80
C THR A 11 18.81 -23.47 -12.24
N VAL A 12 18.25 -22.34 -11.76
CA VAL A 12 18.78 -20.98 -12.04
C VAL A 12 20.15 -20.80 -11.39
N GLY A 13 20.37 -21.29 -10.16
CA GLY A 13 21.65 -21.25 -9.49
C GLY A 13 22.77 -22.01 -10.23
N VAL A 14 22.45 -23.17 -10.83
CA VAL A 14 23.42 -23.98 -11.62
C VAL A 14 23.73 -23.28 -12.95
N LEU A 15 22.76 -22.66 -13.60
CA LEU A 15 22.97 -21.90 -14.85
C LEU A 15 23.82 -20.64 -14.59
N ALA A 16 23.67 -19.98 -13.44
CA ALA A 16 24.48 -18.81 -13.07
C ALA A 16 25.96 -19.16 -12.85
N GLN A 17 26.29 -20.35 -12.37
CA GLN A 17 27.68 -20.81 -12.22
C GLN A 17 28.37 -21.07 -13.57
N GLN A 18 27.64 -21.40 -14.62
CA GLN A 18 28.21 -21.64 -15.95
C GLN A 18 28.35 -20.39 -16.80
N ALA A 19 27.62 -19.30 -16.50
CA ALA A 19 27.55 -18.07 -17.32
C ALA A 19 28.36 -16.90 -16.76
N GLY A 20 29.46 -17.12 -16.07
CA GLY A 20 30.31 -16.04 -15.54
C GLY A 20 29.60 -15.23 -14.44
N ALA A 21 29.88 -15.53 -13.19
CA ALA A 21 29.24 -14.93 -12.02
C ALA A 21 29.57 -13.43 -11.80
N ALA A 22 30.42 -12.85 -12.63
CA ALA A 22 30.70 -11.42 -12.63
C ALA A 22 29.41 -10.63 -12.91
N GLY A 23 29.05 -9.73 -11.98
CA GLY A 23 27.79 -8.98 -12.01
C GLY A 23 26.67 -9.64 -11.22
N PHE A 24 26.48 -10.95 -11.29
CA PHE A 24 25.41 -11.63 -10.54
C PHE A 24 25.64 -11.58 -9.03
N LEU A 25 26.82 -11.94 -8.54
CA LEU A 25 27.18 -11.86 -7.12
C LEU A 25 27.75 -10.49 -6.73
N GLU A 26 28.57 -9.88 -7.59
CA GLU A 26 29.26 -8.63 -7.30
C GLU A 26 28.28 -7.44 -7.14
N ASP A 27 27.20 -7.42 -7.92
CA ASP A 27 26.16 -6.40 -7.85
C ASP A 27 24.99 -6.79 -6.93
N SER A 28 25.12 -7.91 -6.21
CA SER A 28 24.08 -8.36 -5.27
C SER A 28 23.99 -7.42 -4.06
N LYS A 29 22.79 -7.33 -3.52
CA LYS A 29 22.48 -6.59 -2.29
C LYS A 29 21.78 -7.52 -1.32
N ALA A 30 22.22 -7.52 -0.08
CA ALA A 30 21.55 -8.24 0.99
C ALA A 30 21.39 -7.33 2.20
N SER A 31 20.18 -7.34 2.77
CA SER A 31 19.89 -6.52 3.94
C SER A 31 18.94 -7.22 4.89
N ILE A 32 19.01 -6.86 6.17
CA ILE A 32 18.01 -7.15 7.18
C ILE A 32 17.44 -5.85 7.70
N SER A 33 16.12 -5.75 7.72
CA SER A 33 15.39 -4.62 8.30
C SER A 33 14.61 -5.12 9.52
N SER A 34 14.67 -4.35 10.59
CA SER A 34 13.91 -4.53 11.83
C SER A 34 12.88 -3.40 11.92
N ARG A 35 11.65 -3.75 12.30
CA ARG A 35 10.57 -2.81 12.61
C ARG A 35 9.90 -3.23 13.89
N THR A 36 10.17 -2.53 15.00
CA THR A 36 9.35 -2.64 16.21
C THR A 36 8.18 -1.67 16.09
N MET A 37 6.96 -2.13 16.27
CA MET A 37 5.78 -1.28 16.17
C MET A 37 4.85 -1.50 17.36
N TYR A 38 4.59 -0.41 18.10
CA TYR A 38 3.46 -0.31 19.01
C TYR A 38 2.26 0.23 18.21
N TYR A 39 1.14 -0.46 18.30
CA TYR A 39 -0.11 -0.13 17.64
C TYR A 39 -1.24 -0.06 18.65
N ASP A 40 -1.92 1.07 18.73
CA ASP A 40 -3.04 1.32 19.62
C ASP A 40 -4.18 1.94 18.82
N ALA A 41 -5.28 1.23 18.68
CA ALA A 41 -6.50 1.68 18.02
C ALA A 41 -7.64 1.59 19.02
N ASP A 42 -8.13 2.75 19.47
CA ASP A 42 -9.15 2.91 20.51
C ASP A 42 -10.46 3.35 19.85
N MET A 43 -11.41 2.41 19.73
CA MET A 43 -12.76 2.67 19.20
C MET A 43 -13.55 3.42 20.26
N ARG A 44 -14.00 4.64 19.97
CA ARG A 44 -14.69 5.53 20.91
C ARG A 44 -16.16 5.20 21.09
N GLU A 45 -16.77 4.62 20.08
CA GLU A 45 -18.17 4.19 20.10
C GLU A 45 -18.27 2.75 19.57
N GLY A 46 -19.24 2.00 20.04
CA GLY A 46 -19.48 0.64 19.59
C GLY A 46 -19.88 -0.31 20.71
N ALA A 47 -20.41 -1.46 20.33
CA ALA A 47 -20.80 -2.50 21.28
C ALA A 47 -19.60 -2.96 22.10
N SER A 48 -19.84 -3.22 23.39
CA SER A 48 -18.89 -3.75 24.35
C SER A 48 -18.46 -5.20 24.01
N THR A 49 -17.82 -5.38 22.86
CA THR A 49 -17.08 -6.61 22.56
C THR A 49 -15.68 -6.51 23.15
N PRO A 50 -14.99 -7.61 23.45
CA PRO A 50 -13.70 -7.60 24.12
C PRO A 50 -12.61 -6.75 23.47
N ALA A 51 -12.85 -6.20 22.28
CA ALA A 51 -11.87 -5.46 21.50
C ALA A 51 -12.35 -4.07 21.07
N ASN A 52 -12.94 -3.27 21.94
CA ASN A 52 -13.08 -1.82 21.67
C ASN A 52 -11.73 -1.12 21.52
N ARG A 53 -10.64 -1.77 21.89
CA ARG A 53 -9.30 -1.25 21.80
C ARG A 53 -8.31 -2.35 21.42
N GLN A 54 -7.74 -2.26 20.22
CA GLN A 54 -6.58 -3.04 19.84
C GLN A 54 -5.33 -2.34 20.36
N ARG A 55 -4.51 -3.04 21.18
CA ARG A 55 -3.27 -2.48 21.70
C ARG A 55 -2.21 -3.57 21.76
N GLU A 56 -1.27 -3.51 20.85
CA GLU A 56 -0.28 -4.56 20.63
C GLU A 56 1.09 -3.98 20.30
N THR A 57 2.13 -4.70 20.67
CA THR A 57 3.51 -4.44 20.26
C THR A 57 4.07 -5.68 19.57
N ALA A 58 4.69 -5.50 18.43
CA ALA A 58 5.30 -6.59 17.69
C ALA A 58 6.61 -6.17 17.03
N GLU A 59 7.47 -7.14 16.75
CA GLU A 59 8.70 -7.00 15.98
C GLU A 59 8.53 -7.66 14.63
N GLY A 60 8.88 -6.94 13.57
CA GLY A 60 8.94 -7.43 12.20
C GLY A 60 10.38 -7.45 11.69
N LEU A 61 10.84 -8.60 11.25
CA LEU A 61 12.11 -8.76 10.58
C LEU A 61 11.87 -9.02 9.11
N LYS A 62 12.57 -8.27 8.25
CA LYS A 62 12.54 -8.46 6.80
C LYS A 62 13.97 -8.65 6.30
N PHE A 63 14.23 -9.80 5.69
CA PHE A 63 15.45 -10.08 4.97
C PHE A 63 15.19 -9.97 3.47
N ASP A 64 15.98 -9.17 2.77
CA ASP A 64 15.95 -9.04 1.31
C ASP A 64 17.30 -9.48 0.74
N TYR A 65 17.25 -10.30 -0.31
CA TYR A 65 18.37 -10.60 -1.19
C TYR A 65 17.99 -10.24 -2.62
N LEU A 66 18.74 -9.36 -3.24
CA LEU A 66 18.58 -8.92 -4.62
C LEU A 66 19.87 -9.25 -5.35
N SER A 67 19.86 -10.24 -6.24
CA SER A 67 21.05 -10.53 -7.05
C SER A 67 21.33 -9.41 -8.04
N GLY A 68 22.56 -9.29 -8.50
CA GLY A 68 22.84 -8.62 -9.76
C GLY A 68 22.29 -9.44 -10.95
N PHE A 69 22.74 -9.09 -12.16
CA PHE A 69 22.39 -9.83 -13.38
C PHE A 69 23.60 -10.54 -13.94
N THR A 70 23.39 -11.73 -14.52
CA THR A 70 24.43 -12.40 -15.31
C THR A 70 24.87 -11.52 -16.47
N GLN A 71 26.11 -11.70 -16.94
CA GLN A 71 26.61 -11.04 -18.14
C GLN A 71 25.97 -11.64 -19.41
N GLY A 72 25.86 -10.84 -20.45
CA GLY A 72 25.32 -11.24 -21.75
C GLY A 72 24.32 -10.22 -22.30
N THR A 73 23.81 -10.49 -23.51
CA THR A 73 22.77 -9.64 -24.12
C THR A 73 21.49 -9.64 -23.31
N VAL A 74 21.16 -10.77 -22.67
CA VAL A 74 20.08 -10.90 -21.68
C VAL A 74 20.75 -11.30 -20.36
N GLY A 75 20.59 -10.48 -19.35
CA GLY A 75 21.02 -10.77 -17.99
C GLY A 75 19.88 -11.43 -17.20
N PHE A 76 20.21 -12.40 -16.35
CA PHE A 76 19.27 -13.09 -15.47
C PHE A 76 19.67 -12.86 -14.01
N GLY A 77 18.68 -12.84 -13.13
CA GLY A 77 18.88 -12.68 -11.69
C GLY A 77 17.73 -13.32 -10.90
N ILE A 78 17.88 -13.27 -9.59
CA ILE A 78 16.88 -13.73 -8.62
C ILE A 78 16.76 -12.73 -7.48
N ASP A 79 15.55 -12.58 -6.95
CA ASP A 79 15.31 -11.84 -5.71
C ASP A 79 14.60 -12.77 -4.72
N ALA A 80 14.92 -12.64 -3.43
CA ALA A 80 14.29 -13.39 -2.36
C ALA A 80 14.00 -12.48 -1.17
N GLN A 81 12.87 -12.72 -0.52
CA GLN A 81 12.45 -12.00 0.67
C GLN A 81 11.95 -12.98 1.72
N ALA A 82 12.46 -12.87 2.94
CA ALA A 82 11.92 -13.56 4.10
C ALA A 82 11.37 -12.55 5.09
N LEU A 83 10.16 -12.81 5.59
CA LEU A 83 9.47 -12.00 6.59
C LEU A 83 9.24 -12.85 7.85
N VAL A 84 9.48 -12.25 9.02
CA VAL A 84 9.19 -12.86 10.32
C VAL A 84 8.52 -11.81 11.20
N GLY A 85 7.35 -12.11 11.73
CA GLY A 85 6.67 -11.33 12.74
C GLY A 85 6.72 -12.04 14.09
N ILE A 86 7.06 -11.32 15.15
CA ILE A 86 7.13 -11.82 16.52
C ILE A 86 6.24 -10.92 17.39
N HIS A 87 5.25 -11.50 18.05
CA HIS A 87 4.40 -10.77 18.98
C HIS A 87 5.13 -10.55 20.29
N LEU A 88 5.15 -9.30 20.78
CA LEU A 88 5.91 -8.94 21.98
C LEU A 88 5.00 -8.66 23.19
N ASP A 89 3.88 -7.96 22.98
CA ASP A 89 2.95 -7.59 24.05
C ASP A 89 1.57 -7.24 23.48
N GLY A 90 0.51 -7.47 24.26
CA GLY A 90 -0.87 -7.13 23.91
C GLY A 90 -1.79 -8.35 23.91
N GLY A 91 -1.57 -9.31 24.79
CA GLY A 91 -2.29 -10.55 24.91
C GLY A 91 -3.82 -10.43 25.01
N LYS A 92 -4.44 -11.38 25.64
CA LYS A 92 -5.89 -11.54 25.72
C LYS A 92 -6.66 -10.27 26.08
N GLY A 93 -7.66 -9.92 25.26
CA GLY A 93 -8.49 -8.73 25.44
C GLY A 93 -7.93 -7.45 24.78
N HIS A 94 -6.76 -7.49 24.18
CA HIS A 94 -6.16 -6.39 23.42
C HIS A 94 -5.94 -6.72 21.94
N HIS A 95 -6.14 -7.96 21.56
CA HIS A 95 -6.15 -8.42 20.18
C HIS A 95 -7.60 -8.53 19.69
N PRO A 96 -7.96 -8.02 18.50
CA PRO A 96 -9.32 -8.14 17.99
C PRO A 96 -9.67 -9.60 17.73
N THR A 97 -10.89 -9.98 18.10
CA THR A 97 -11.40 -11.32 17.80
C THR A 97 -11.77 -11.45 16.34
N GLY A 98 -11.39 -12.56 15.72
CA GLY A 98 -11.62 -12.84 14.32
C GLY A 98 -10.45 -12.43 13.43
N ASN A 99 -10.42 -13.00 12.25
CA ASN A 99 -9.23 -13.03 11.39
C ASN A 99 -9.06 -11.80 10.48
N SER A 100 -9.72 -10.70 10.74
CA SER A 100 -9.60 -9.48 9.91
C SER A 100 -8.51 -8.52 10.38
N ASN A 101 -7.55 -8.98 11.18
CA ASN A 101 -6.49 -8.14 11.72
C ASN A 101 -5.36 -7.97 10.69
N SER A 102 -5.07 -6.72 10.35
CA SER A 102 -4.01 -6.36 9.42
C SER A 102 -2.67 -6.03 10.11
N PHE A 103 -2.59 -6.08 11.45
CA PHE A 103 -1.38 -5.81 12.21
C PHE A 103 -0.62 -7.09 12.54
N PHE A 104 -1.29 -8.07 13.16
CA PHE A 104 -0.71 -9.36 13.53
C PHE A 104 -1.75 -10.48 13.35
N PRO A 105 -1.37 -11.71 12.96
CA PRO A 105 -2.31 -12.82 12.80
C PRO A 105 -2.97 -13.21 14.12
N SER A 106 -4.19 -13.75 14.04
CA SER A 106 -4.92 -14.29 15.19
C SER A 106 -4.69 -15.79 15.35
N ASP A 107 -4.59 -16.25 16.60
CA ASP A 107 -4.76 -17.63 17.00
C ASP A 107 -5.95 -17.71 17.97
N GLY A 108 -7.11 -18.07 17.45
CA GLY A 108 -8.38 -17.99 18.18
C GLY A 108 -8.74 -16.55 18.57
N ASN A 109 -8.70 -16.26 19.87
CA ASN A 109 -9.02 -14.93 20.46
C ASN A 109 -7.80 -14.13 20.89
N GLU A 110 -6.60 -14.57 20.51
CA GLU A 110 -5.32 -13.95 20.89
C GLU A 110 -4.48 -13.75 19.62
N ALA A 111 -3.42 -12.95 19.70
CA ALA A 111 -2.44 -12.89 18.63
C ALA A 111 -1.63 -14.19 18.60
N ALA A 112 -1.25 -14.63 17.40
CA ALA A 112 -0.26 -15.70 17.25
C ALA A 112 1.08 -15.24 17.87
N ASP A 113 1.88 -16.18 18.40
CA ASP A 113 3.20 -15.84 18.94
C ASP A 113 4.16 -15.33 17.87
N GLU A 114 4.11 -16.00 16.68
CA GLU A 114 4.97 -15.68 15.54
C GLU A 114 4.32 -16.09 14.21
N TRP A 115 4.80 -15.52 13.15
CA TRP A 115 4.50 -15.95 11.79
C TRP A 115 5.65 -15.65 10.85
N SER A 116 5.74 -16.39 9.74
CA SER A 116 6.79 -16.16 8.76
C SER A 116 6.33 -16.46 7.34
N ARG A 117 7.02 -15.83 6.38
CA ARG A 117 6.81 -16.03 4.95
C ARG A 117 8.14 -15.93 4.20
N LEU A 118 8.31 -16.77 3.19
CA LEU A 118 9.44 -16.73 2.27
C LEU A 118 8.90 -16.68 0.84
N ASP A 119 9.27 -15.64 0.13
CA ASP A 119 8.91 -15.42 -1.27
C ASP A 119 10.14 -15.11 -2.12
N GLY A 120 10.00 -15.19 -3.45
CA GLY A 120 11.06 -14.79 -4.37
C GLY A 120 10.59 -14.79 -5.81
N ASN A 121 11.39 -14.16 -6.66
CA ASN A 121 11.16 -14.10 -8.09
C ASN A 121 12.44 -14.31 -8.87
N VAL A 122 12.28 -14.70 -10.12
CA VAL A 122 13.33 -14.64 -11.13
C VAL A 122 13.18 -13.36 -11.91
N LYS A 123 14.31 -12.80 -12.35
CA LYS A 123 14.31 -11.57 -13.15
C LYS A 123 15.19 -11.68 -14.36
N ALA A 124 14.82 -10.96 -15.41
CA ALA A 124 15.58 -10.85 -16.65
C ALA A 124 15.69 -9.39 -17.06
N ARG A 125 16.83 -9.01 -17.63
CA ARG A 125 17.08 -7.68 -18.15
C ARG A 125 17.62 -7.75 -19.58
N PHE A 126 16.98 -7.00 -20.45
CA PHE A 126 17.47 -6.74 -21.81
C PHE A 126 17.49 -5.24 -22.03
N SER A 127 18.66 -4.68 -22.35
CA SER A 127 18.85 -3.23 -22.47
C SER A 127 18.35 -2.48 -21.23
N LYS A 128 17.37 -1.58 -21.37
CA LYS A 128 16.73 -0.83 -20.29
C LYS A 128 15.38 -1.42 -19.86
N THR A 129 15.09 -2.66 -20.24
CA THR A 129 13.85 -3.36 -19.93
C THR A 129 14.13 -4.50 -18.93
N GLU A 130 13.40 -4.52 -17.83
CA GLU A 130 13.49 -5.55 -16.79
C GLU A 130 12.13 -6.23 -16.62
N ALA A 131 12.16 -7.56 -16.49
CA ALA A 131 10.99 -8.39 -16.19
C ALA A 131 11.24 -9.19 -14.92
N HIS A 132 10.22 -9.32 -14.07
CA HIS A 132 10.21 -10.15 -12.87
C HIS A 132 9.06 -11.13 -12.94
N LEU A 133 9.26 -12.38 -12.48
CA LEU A 133 8.25 -13.43 -12.44
C LEU A 133 8.36 -14.21 -11.14
N GLY A 134 7.30 -14.27 -10.36
CA GLY A 134 7.22 -14.96 -9.08
C GLY A 134 6.59 -14.13 -7.99
N GLY A 135 6.99 -14.37 -6.74
CA GLY A 135 6.51 -13.67 -5.53
C GLY A 135 7.40 -12.51 -5.09
N ALA A 136 7.15 -12.00 -3.88
CA ALA A 136 7.83 -10.84 -3.31
C ALA A 136 7.76 -9.56 -4.15
N LEU A 137 6.79 -9.47 -5.08
CA LEU A 137 6.58 -8.26 -5.86
C LEU A 137 5.90 -7.19 -5.01
N ALA A 138 6.40 -5.95 -5.08
CA ALA A 138 5.86 -4.82 -4.33
C ALA A 138 5.60 -3.63 -5.28
N PRO A 139 4.52 -3.68 -6.10
CA PRO A 139 4.19 -2.59 -7.02
C PRO A 139 4.00 -1.26 -6.27
N ASN A 140 4.44 -0.17 -6.91
CA ASN A 140 4.21 1.20 -6.46
C ASN A 140 3.78 2.03 -7.66
N LEU A 141 2.54 1.80 -8.10
CA LEU A 141 1.94 2.41 -9.29
C LEU A 141 0.64 3.13 -8.88
N PRO A 142 0.21 4.16 -9.60
CA PRO A 142 -1.02 4.88 -9.26
C PRO A 142 -2.27 4.00 -9.12
N ILE A 143 -2.32 2.90 -9.85
CA ILE A 143 -3.42 1.93 -9.84
C ILE A 143 -3.24 0.81 -8.81
N LEU A 144 -2.04 0.66 -8.23
CA LEU A 144 -1.71 -0.40 -7.27
C LEU A 144 -0.46 -0.06 -6.47
N ILE A 145 -0.62 0.14 -5.18
CA ILE A 145 0.49 0.34 -4.23
C ILE A 145 0.48 -0.81 -3.22
N ALA A 146 1.56 -1.58 -3.17
CA ALA A 146 1.73 -2.59 -2.13
C ALA A 146 1.70 -1.93 -0.74
N ASN A 147 0.83 -2.42 0.13
CA ASN A 147 0.58 -1.77 1.42
C ASN A 147 1.66 -2.11 2.45
N ASP A 148 2.40 -1.12 2.91
CA ASP A 148 3.43 -1.23 3.97
C ASP A 148 3.09 -0.37 5.20
N SER A 149 1.82 -0.17 5.50
CA SER A 149 1.36 0.71 6.58
C SER A 149 1.30 0.03 7.96
N ARG A 150 1.73 -1.21 8.10
CA ARG A 150 1.73 -1.99 9.35
C ARG A 150 3.12 -2.57 9.63
N LEU A 151 3.18 -3.65 10.40
CA LEU A 151 4.43 -4.29 10.86
C LEU A 151 5.29 -4.78 9.70
N LEU A 152 4.71 -5.52 8.76
CA LEU A 152 5.38 -6.09 7.60
C LEU A 152 4.60 -5.77 6.32
N PRO A 153 5.25 -5.74 5.14
CA PRO A 153 4.62 -5.34 3.90
C PRO A 153 3.70 -6.42 3.30
N GLN A 154 2.70 -5.98 2.55
CA GLN A 154 2.00 -6.79 1.58
C GLN A 154 2.92 -7.08 0.39
N THR A 155 2.82 -8.29 -0.19
CA THR A 155 3.51 -8.65 -1.43
C THR A 155 2.55 -9.29 -2.42
N PHE A 156 2.97 -9.32 -3.68
CA PHE A 156 2.20 -9.89 -4.78
C PHE A 156 3.01 -10.97 -5.48
N GLU A 157 2.28 -11.86 -6.16
CA GLU A 157 2.80 -12.91 -7.03
C GLU A 157 2.27 -12.71 -8.44
N GLY A 158 3.13 -12.91 -9.46
CA GLY A 158 2.77 -12.74 -10.87
C GLY A 158 3.98 -12.35 -11.71
N GLY A 159 3.72 -11.62 -12.79
CA GLY A 159 4.74 -11.11 -13.69
C GLY A 159 4.67 -9.61 -13.88
N THR A 160 5.81 -8.92 -13.86
CA THR A 160 5.91 -7.47 -14.08
C THR A 160 7.00 -7.15 -15.09
N ILE A 161 6.80 -6.11 -15.89
CA ILE A 161 7.77 -5.60 -16.86
C ILE A 161 7.86 -4.08 -16.70
N THR A 162 9.08 -3.58 -16.54
CA THR A 162 9.38 -2.14 -16.56
C THR A 162 10.35 -1.85 -17.71
N SER A 163 10.02 -0.90 -18.58
CA SER A 163 10.86 -0.52 -19.71
C SER A 163 11.14 0.98 -19.73
N LYS A 164 12.40 1.33 -19.94
CA LYS A 164 12.92 2.70 -20.05
C LYS A 164 13.66 2.90 -21.38
N GLU A 165 13.26 2.18 -22.43
CA GLU A 165 13.90 2.26 -23.75
C GLU A 165 13.70 3.61 -24.42
N ILE A 166 12.61 4.31 -24.10
CA ILE A 166 12.35 5.67 -24.57
C ILE A 166 12.76 6.65 -23.49
N ASP A 167 13.62 7.58 -23.83
CA ASP A 167 14.09 8.59 -22.88
C ASP A 167 12.94 9.42 -22.32
N ASN A 168 12.99 9.65 -21.01
CA ASN A 168 11.96 10.34 -20.21
C ASN A 168 10.60 9.61 -20.13
N VAL A 169 10.46 8.39 -20.66
CA VAL A 169 9.26 7.57 -20.50
C VAL A 169 9.61 6.28 -19.77
N THR A 170 8.83 5.95 -18.76
CA THR A 170 8.87 4.65 -18.10
C THR A 170 7.55 3.92 -18.34
N PHE A 171 7.59 2.80 -19.02
CA PHE A 171 6.45 1.91 -19.19
C PHE A 171 6.44 0.86 -18.09
N ASN A 172 5.26 0.56 -17.56
CA ASN A 172 5.02 -0.51 -16.60
C ASN A 172 3.86 -1.37 -17.07
N PHE A 173 4.08 -2.69 -17.13
CA PHE A 173 3.07 -3.68 -17.48
C PHE A 173 3.15 -4.84 -16.51
N GLY A 174 2.07 -5.57 -16.34
CA GLY A 174 2.09 -6.80 -15.56
C GLY A 174 0.76 -7.50 -15.48
N GLN A 175 0.83 -8.73 -15.00
CA GLN A 175 -0.28 -9.51 -14.53
C GLN A 175 0.06 -10.04 -13.14
N LEU A 176 -0.79 -9.74 -12.17
CA LEU A 176 -0.69 -10.30 -10.81
C LEU A 176 -1.82 -11.31 -10.60
N GLU A 177 -1.50 -12.35 -9.86
CA GLU A 177 -2.39 -13.51 -9.67
C GLU A 177 -2.81 -13.66 -8.21
N HIS A 178 -1.89 -13.39 -7.28
CA HIS A 178 -2.12 -13.54 -5.85
C HIS A 178 -1.52 -12.37 -5.06
N ALA A 179 -1.99 -12.24 -3.82
CA ALA A 179 -1.42 -11.34 -2.83
C ALA A 179 -1.25 -12.04 -1.48
N SER A 180 -0.18 -11.71 -0.79
CA SER A 180 0.01 -12.06 0.61
C SER A 180 -0.17 -10.84 1.48
N GLY A 181 -1.10 -10.87 2.41
CA GLY A 181 -1.45 -9.76 3.29
C GLY A 181 -0.31 -9.39 4.25
N ARG A 182 -0.47 -8.23 4.91
CA ARG A 182 0.53 -7.67 5.84
C ARG A 182 0.72 -8.50 7.11
N ALA A 183 -0.24 -9.33 7.47
CA ALA A 183 -0.26 -10.17 8.67
C ALA A 183 -0.69 -11.59 8.30
N SER A 184 -0.16 -12.12 7.19
CA SER A 184 -0.51 -13.46 6.70
C SER A 184 0.69 -14.17 6.09
N SER A 185 0.78 -15.45 6.34
CA SER A 185 1.68 -16.37 5.63
C SER A 185 1.04 -16.94 4.35
N ASN A 186 -0.27 -16.73 4.14
CA ASN A 186 -1.01 -17.25 3.01
C ASN A 186 -0.96 -16.30 1.81
N SER A 187 -0.91 -16.88 0.62
CA SER A 187 -1.11 -16.21 -0.66
C SER A 187 -2.52 -16.52 -1.15
N THR A 188 -3.31 -15.50 -1.44
CA THR A 188 -4.72 -15.62 -1.85
C THR A 188 -4.93 -14.93 -3.18
N GLY A 189 -5.98 -15.32 -3.91
CA GLY A 189 -6.42 -14.62 -5.10
C GLY A 189 -6.80 -13.17 -4.81
N LEU A 190 -7.01 -12.40 -5.86
CA LEU A 190 -7.25 -10.96 -5.82
C LEU A 190 -8.74 -10.66 -5.88
N SER A 191 -9.20 -9.66 -5.15
CA SER A 191 -10.62 -9.38 -5.01
C SER A 191 -10.90 -7.88 -4.80
N VAL A 192 -12.14 -7.54 -4.48
CA VAL A 192 -12.58 -6.23 -3.99
C VAL A 192 -13.16 -6.34 -2.59
N ALA A 193 -13.26 -5.24 -1.88
CA ALA A 193 -13.84 -5.23 -0.53
C ALA A 193 -15.27 -5.78 -0.54
N GLY A 194 -15.53 -6.75 0.34
CA GLY A 194 -16.84 -7.40 0.52
C GLY A 194 -17.08 -8.65 -0.33
N ALA A 195 -16.33 -8.87 -1.40
CA ALA A 195 -16.48 -10.06 -2.22
C ALA A 195 -15.98 -11.33 -1.51
N SER A 196 -16.60 -12.48 -1.81
CA SER A 196 -16.22 -13.80 -1.27
C SER A 196 -15.67 -14.74 -2.35
N GLN A 197 -15.51 -14.24 -3.56
CA GLN A 197 -14.82 -14.88 -4.67
C GLN A 197 -13.60 -14.04 -5.04
N ASP A 198 -12.66 -14.65 -5.75
CA ASP A 198 -11.41 -14.03 -6.17
C ASP A 198 -11.20 -14.16 -7.69
N SER A 199 -10.17 -13.51 -8.15
CA SER A 199 -9.61 -13.60 -9.49
C SER A 199 -8.09 -13.77 -9.41
N ASN A 200 -7.54 -14.57 -10.30
CA ASN A 200 -6.09 -14.74 -10.46
C ASN A 200 -5.55 -13.89 -11.62
N LYS A 201 -6.25 -12.78 -11.95
CA LYS A 201 -5.86 -11.97 -13.10
C LYS A 201 -6.15 -10.49 -12.88
N PHE A 202 -5.13 -9.80 -12.37
CA PHE A 202 -5.06 -8.35 -12.38
C PHE A 202 -4.07 -7.91 -13.45
N LEU A 203 -4.59 -7.55 -14.61
CA LEU A 203 -3.81 -7.07 -15.75
C LEU A 203 -3.67 -5.56 -15.67
N TYR A 204 -2.46 -5.03 -15.90
CA TYR A 204 -2.26 -3.59 -15.97
C TYR A 204 -1.21 -3.18 -16.97
N GLY A 205 -1.31 -1.93 -17.43
CA GLY A 205 -0.31 -1.30 -18.27
C GLY A 205 -0.42 0.21 -18.20
N GLY A 206 0.73 0.88 -18.33
CA GLY A 206 0.75 2.32 -18.27
C GLY A 206 2.13 2.92 -18.46
N ALA A 207 2.19 4.24 -18.37
CA ALA A 207 3.40 5.00 -18.56
C ALA A 207 3.48 6.24 -17.69
N ASP A 208 4.69 6.53 -17.23
CA ASP A 208 5.12 7.79 -16.64
C ASP A 208 5.95 8.56 -17.69
N TRP A 209 5.49 9.74 -18.09
CA TRP A 209 6.20 10.58 -19.04
C TRP A 209 6.68 11.87 -18.40
N LYS A 210 7.99 12.01 -18.24
CA LYS A 210 8.64 13.25 -17.83
C LYS A 210 8.75 14.20 -19.01
N VAL A 211 7.69 14.97 -19.26
CA VAL A 211 7.62 15.95 -20.38
C VAL A 211 8.76 16.97 -20.26
N THR A 212 9.03 17.40 -19.04
CA THR A 212 10.20 18.19 -18.65
C THR A 212 10.77 17.64 -17.34
N LYS A 213 11.89 18.20 -16.86
CA LYS A 213 12.42 17.85 -15.52
C LYS A 213 11.43 18.12 -14.37
N ASP A 214 10.48 19.03 -14.59
CA ASP A 214 9.55 19.55 -13.58
C ASP A 214 8.09 19.12 -13.82
N LEU A 215 7.77 18.50 -14.99
CA LEU A 215 6.43 18.08 -15.37
C LEU A 215 6.39 16.59 -15.69
N LEU A 216 5.60 15.84 -14.90
CA LEU A 216 5.27 14.44 -15.09
C LEU A 216 3.81 14.29 -15.49
N LEU A 217 3.55 13.55 -16.55
CA LEU A 217 2.22 13.04 -16.93
C LEU A 217 2.19 11.54 -16.76
N GLN A 218 1.06 11.00 -16.31
CA GLN A 218 0.87 9.58 -16.04
C GLN A 218 -0.43 9.09 -16.67
N TYR A 219 -0.39 7.90 -17.26
CA TYR A 219 -1.58 7.16 -17.65
C TYR A 219 -1.41 5.69 -17.31
N TYR A 220 -2.41 5.11 -16.68
CA TYR A 220 -2.47 3.68 -16.37
C TYR A 220 -3.87 3.14 -16.63
N TYR A 221 -3.92 1.91 -17.10
CA TYR A 221 -5.10 1.08 -17.18
C TYR A 221 -4.89 -0.18 -16.34
N ALA A 222 -5.93 -0.59 -15.62
CA ALA A 222 -5.97 -1.84 -14.86
C ALA A 222 -7.29 -2.57 -15.09
N ASN A 223 -7.25 -3.89 -15.06
CA ASN A 223 -8.42 -4.75 -15.08
C ASN A 223 -8.22 -5.90 -14.08
N LEU A 224 -9.04 -5.93 -13.04
CA LEU A 224 -9.24 -7.12 -12.22
C LEU A 224 -10.40 -7.90 -12.85
N GLU A 225 -10.08 -9.03 -13.51
CA GLU A 225 -11.05 -9.87 -14.22
C GLU A 225 -12.21 -10.26 -13.29
N ASP A 226 -13.44 -10.17 -13.81
CA ASP A 226 -14.70 -10.42 -13.11
C ASP A 226 -15.07 -9.38 -12.01
N PHE A 227 -14.29 -8.30 -11.84
CA PHE A 227 -14.56 -7.26 -10.85
C PHE A 227 -14.61 -5.86 -11.42
N TYR A 228 -13.49 -5.31 -11.92
CA TYR A 228 -13.48 -3.92 -12.39
C TYR A 228 -12.40 -3.62 -13.42
N LYS A 229 -12.66 -2.58 -14.21
CA LYS A 229 -11.68 -1.85 -15.03
C LYS A 229 -11.46 -0.48 -14.44
N GLN A 230 -10.22 0.00 -14.50
CA GLN A 230 -9.86 1.33 -13.99
C GLN A 230 -8.89 2.04 -14.94
N ASN A 231 -9.20 3.28 -15.28
CA ASN A 231 -8.29 4.21 -15.93
C ASN A 231 -7.80 5.23 -14.92
N PHE A 232 -6.53 5.56 -15.00
CA PHE A 232 -5.90 6.62 -14.21
C PHE A 232 -5.21 7.62 -15.11
N LEU A 233 -5.42 8.91 -14.80
CA LEU A 233 -4.68 10.04 -15.37
C LEU A 233 -4.08 10.86 -14.24
N GLY A 234 -2.79 11.17 -14.33
CA GLY A 234 -2.06 11.97 -13.35
C GLY A 234 -1.24 13.08 -14.00
N LEU A 235 -1.15 14.20 -13.29
CA LEU A 235 -0.27 15.32 -13.61
C LEU A 235 0.43 15.78 -12.34
N VAL A 236 1.76 15.78 -12.36
CA VAL A 236 2.57 16.39 -11.28
C VAL A 236 3.48 17.44 -11.90
N HIS A 237 3.35 18.66 -11.44
CA HIS A 237 4.22 19.78 -11.86
C HIS A 237 4.84 20.45 -10.64
N VAL A 238 6.15 20.55 -10.62
CA VAL A 238 6.92 21.26 -9.58
C VAL A 238 7.53 22.50 -10.19
N TYR A 239 6.96 23.66 -9.91
CA TYR A 239 7.47 24.93 -10.35
C TYR A 239 8.50 25.48 -9.35
N PRO A 240 9.80 25.51 -9.70
CA PRO A 240 10.82 26.11 -8.84
C PRO A 240 10.72 27.63 -8.89
N ILE A 241 10.53 28.28 -7.74
CA ILE A 241 10.42 29.75 -7.62
C ILE A 241 11.78 30.34 -7.27
N ALA A 242 12.49 29.73 -6.32
CA ALA A 242 13.82 30.08 -5.88
C ALA A 242 14.56 28.82 -5.36
N ALA A 243 15.81 28.96 -4.94
CA ALA A 243 16.65 27.84 -4.49
C ALA A 243 16.01 26.99 -3.35
N ASN A 244 15.21 27.62 -2.49
CA ASN A 244 14.55 26.98 -1.36
C ASN A 244 13.01 27.18 -1.39
N GLN A 245 12.44 27.43 -2.56
CA GLN A 245 11.04 27.78 -2.73
C GLN A 245 10.48 27.12 -3.98
N SER A 246 9.37 26.42 -3.85
CA SER A 246 8.69 25.76 -4.96
C SER A 246 7.17 25.70 -4.76
N PHE A 247 6.47 25.56 -5.87
CA PHE A 247 5.04 25.30 -5.90
C PHE A 247 4.78 24.02 -6.67
N LYS A 248 4.17 23.01 -6.01
CA LYS A 248 3.79 21.75 -6.62
C LYS A 248 2.29 21.70 -6.87
N THR A 249 1.90 21.32 -8.06
CA THR A 249 0.53 20.93 -8.46
C THR A 249 0.52 19.42 -8.71
N ASP A 250 -0.49 18.72 -8.13
CA ASP A 250 -0.67 17.27 -8.28
C ASP A 250 -2.17 17.02 -8.53
N ILE A 251 -2.51 16.57 -9.73
CA ILE A 251 -3.90 16.32 -10.17
C ILE A 251 -4.02 14.84 -10.52
N ARG A 252 -5.07 14.19 -10.03
CA ARG A 252 -5.35 12.76 -10.22
C ARG A 252 -6.79 12.56 -10.62
N TYR A 253 -7.01 11.66 -11.55
CA TYR A 253 -8.34 11.25 -11.98
C TYR A 253 -8.40 9.74 -12.18
N PHE A 254 -9.40 9.13 -11.60
CA PHE A 254 -9.72 7.71 -11.74
C PHE A 254 -11.12 7.55 -12.33
N ASP A 255 -11.26 6.61 -13.27
CA ASP A 255 -12.54 6.20 -13.85
C ASP A 255 -12.61 4.68 -13.79
N SER A 256 -13.53 4.15 -12.99
CA SER A 256 -13.67 2.73 -12.69
C SER A 256 -15.07 2.23 -13.00
N SER A 257 -15.16 1.09 -13.65
CA SER A 257 -16.44 0.46 -14.02
C SER A 257 -16.38 -1.06 -13.82
N SER A 258 -17.53 -1.68 -13.68
CA SER A 258 -17.67 -3.13 -13.56
C SER A 258 -17.05 -3.89 -14.72
N ASP A 259 -16.56 -5.10 -14.43
CA ASP A 259 -16.08 -6.10 -15.39
C ASP A 259 -16.63 -7.48 -15.09
N GLY A 260 -16.92 -8.25 -16.14
CA GLY A 260 -17.32 -9.67 -16.06
C GLY A 260 -18.50 -9.93 -15.14
N LYS A 261 -18.27 -10.69 -14.06
CA LYS A 261 -19.30 -11.13 -13.10
C LYS A 261 -19.57 -10.11 -11.97
N ASN A 262 -18.96 -8.92 -12.01
CA ASN A 262 -19.15 -7.94 -10.95
C ASN A 262 -20.65 -7.62 -10.74
N GLY A 263 -21.12 -7.73 -9.51
CA GLY A 263 -22.54 -7.65 -9.14
C GLY A 263 -23.19 -9.01 -8.87
N ASP A 264 -22.68 -10.10 -9.45
CA ASP A 264 -23.16 -11.45 -9.20
C ASP A 264 -22.82 -11.89 -7.75
N PRO A 265 -23.55 -12.90 -7.20
CA PRO A 265 -23.25 -13.45 -5.90
C PRO A 265 -21.78 -13.87 -5.75
N GLY A 266 -21.12 -13.37 -4.72
CA GLY A 266 -19.71 -13.60 -4.45
C GLY A 266 -18.75 -12.62 -5.12
N PHE A 267 -19.13 -11.96 -6.21
CA PHE A 267 -18.33 -10.96 -6.94
C PHE A 267 -18.76 -9.52 -6.64
N GLN A 268 -19.47 -9.30 -5.56
CA GLN A 268 -20.04 -8.01 -5.22
C GLN A 268 -19.04 -7.12 -4.50
N PHE A 269 -18.93 -5.87 -4.96
CA PHE A 269 -18.23 -4.80 -4.26
C PHE A 269 -19.14 -4.16 -3.22
N ASN A 270 -18.72 -4.07 -1.97
CA ASN A 270 -19.53 -3.49 -0.89
C ASN A 270 -19.55 -1.94 -0.88
N ASN A 271 -18.95 -1.30 -1.88
CA ASN A 271 -18.86 0.16 -1.99
C ASN A 271 -18.38 0.86 -0.71
N ASN A 272 -17.42 0.23 -0.01
CA ASN A 272 -16.85 0.73 1.25
C ASN A 272 -17.89 0.90 2.37
N ASN A 273 -18.84 -0.03 2.43
CA ASN A 273 -20.02 0.00 3.31
C ASN A 273 -20.89 1.26 3.12
N GLY A 274 -20.89 1.81 1.91
CA GLY A 274 -21.62 3.00 1.52
C GLY A 274 -22.68 2.74 0.45
N PHE A 275 -23.19 3.82 -0.14
CA PHE A 275 -24.17 3.79 -1.21
C PHE A 275 -23.55 3.26 -2.52
N ALA A 276 -24.36 2.54 -3.28
CA ALA A 276 -24.13 2.21 -4.68
C ALA A 276 -25.44 2.37 -5.47
N LYS A 277 -25.38 3.00 -6.64
CA LYS A 277 -26.51 3.13 -7.56
C LYS A 277 -26.95 1.76 -8.07
N ASN A 278 -26.00 0.92 -8.40
CA ASN A 278 -26.17 -0.48 -8.72
C ASN A 278 -25.50 -1.30 -7.59
N PRO A 279 -26.27 -1.87 -6.65
CA PRO A 279 -25.68 -2.60 -5.53
C PRO A 279 -24.80 -3.76 -5.98
N GLY A 280 -23.58 -3.82 -5.44
CA GLY A 280 -22.60 -4.85 -5.77
C GLY A 280 -21.71 -4.54 -6.98
N GLU A 281 -22.07 -3.55 -7.78
CA GLU A 281 -21.29 -3.16 -8.96
C GLU A 281 -20.32 -2.01 -8.67
N VAL A 282 -19.25 -1.94 -9.48
CA VAL A 282 -18.30 -0.84 -9.51
C VAL A 282 -18.74 0.19 -10.56
N ASP A 283 -19.02 1.41 -10.13
CA ASP A 283 -19.25 2.58 -10.99
C ASP A 283 -18.75 3.82 -10.25
N ASN A 284 -17.51 4.23 -10.55
CA ASN A 284 -16.87 5.29 -9.80
C ASN A 284 -16.02 6.21 -10.67
N LYS A 285 -16.14 7.51 -10.41
CA LYS A 285 -15.22 8.55 -10.89
C LYS A 285 -14.73 9.35 -9.70
N THR A 286 -13.42 9.37 -9.52
CA THR A 286 -12.78 10.11 -8.43
C THR A 286 -11.71 11.00 -8.99
N TRP A 287 -11.70 12.26 -8.59
CA TRP A 287 -10.61 13.18 -8.89
C TRP A 287 -10.11 13.87 -7.63
N SER A 288 -8.83 14.25 -7.64
CA SER A 288 -8.23 15.10 -6.62
C SER A 288 -7.28 16.11 -7.23
N ALA A 289 -7.21 17.29 -6.59
CA ALA A 289 -6.24 18.34 -6.91
C ALA A 289 -5.58 18.81 -5.63
N MET A 290 -4.24 18.84 -5.63
CA MET A 290 -3.41 19.19 -4.48
C MET A 290 -2.39 20.25 -4.88
N PHE A 291 -2.20 21.22 -4.01
CA PHE A 291 -1.25 22.31 -4.18
C PHE A 291 -0.35 22.37 -2.96
N THR A 292 0.96 22.31 -3.18
CA THR A 292 1.94 22.40 -2.09
C THR A 292 2.88 23.56 -2.34
N TYR A 293 2.95 24.47 -1.39
CA TYR A 293 3.94 25.54 -1.37
C TYR A 293 5.03 25.20 -0.36
N THR A 294 6.28 25.20 -0.83
CA THR A 294 7.45 24.92 0.00
C THR A 294 8.30 26.18 0.14
N LEU A 295 8.71 26.52 1.37
CA LEU A 295 9.59 27.64 1.69
C LEU A 295 10.57 27.23 2.80
N GLY A 296 11.83 27.03 2.45
CA GLY A 296 12.84 26.52 3.38
C GLY A 296 12.41 25.18 3.97
N GLY A 297 12.36 25.05 5.30
CA GLY A 297 11.86 23.86 6.00
C GLY A 297 10.34 23.72 5.99
N ASN A 298 9.58 24.74 5.60
CA ASN A 298 8.11 24.73 5.64
C ASN A 298 7.52 24.13 4.36
N ALA A 299 6.46 23.34 4.49
CA ALA A 299 5.59 22.96 3.37
C ALA A 299 4.12 23.04 3.79
N PHE A 300 3.34 23.75 2.98
CA PHE A 300 1.90 23.96 3.14
C PHE A 300 1.18 23.28 1.98
N LEU A 301 0.36 22.31 2.29
CA LEU A 301 -0.48 21.60 1.32
C LEU A 301 -1.94 21.94 1.56
N ILE A 302 -2.67 22.18 0.50
CA ILE A 302 -4.14 22.19 0.46
C ILE A 302 -4.60 21.34 -0.72
N GLY A 303 -5.70 20.62 -0.55
CA GLY A 303 -6.26 19.82 -1.61
C GLY A 303 -7.75 19.58 -1.46
N HIS A 304 -8.32 19.07 -2.53
CA HIS A 304 -9.70 18.65 -2.60
C HIS A 304 -9.83 17.37 -3.41
N GLN A 305 -10.64 16.43 -2.92
CA GLN A 305 -11.02 15.20 -3.62
C GLN A 305 -12.54 15.15 -3.73
N ARG A 306 -13.02 14.64 -4.86
CA ARG A 306 -14.42 14.32 -5.05
C ARG A 306 -14.57 12.90 -5.57
N VAL A 307 -15.44 12.14 -4.90
CA VAL A 307 -15.98 10.85 -5.32
C VAL A 307 -17.36 11.10 -5.92
N ASN A 308 -17.66 10.53 -7.10
CA ASN A 308 -18.97 10.72 -7.72
C ASN A 308 -20.10 10.06 -6.91
N ASP A 309 -21.34 10.32 -7.34
CA ASP A 309 -22.53 9.90 -6.61
C ASP A 309 -22.97 8.45 -6.87
N ASP A 310 -22.33 7.74 -7.82
CA ASP A 310 -22.82 6.43 -8.29
C ASP A 310 -22.30 5.28 -7.43
N GLY A 311 -21.05 5.38 -6.93
CA GLY A 311 -20.44 4.36 -6.07
C GLY A 311 -19.16 4.85 -5.37
N GLY A 312 -18.67 4.06 -4.41
CA GLY A 312 -17.42 4.31 -3.72
C GLY A 312 -16.20 4.01 -4.59
N PHE A 313 -15.05 4.61 -4.28
CA PHE A 313 -13.78 4.33 -4.96
C PHE A 313 -13.34 2.89 -4.73
N VAL A 314 -12.98 2.19 -5.81
CA VAL A 314 -12.50 0.81 -5.78
C VAL A 314 -10.98 0.75 -5.88
N PHE A 315 -10.38 -0.16 -5.15
CA PHE A 315 -8.97 -0.53 -5.22
C PHE A 315 -8.81 -2.02 -4.91
N LEU A 316 -7.67 -2.58 -5.30
CA LEU A 316 -7.38 -4.00 -5.12
C LEU A 316 -7.41 -4.40 -3.64
N ASN A 317 -8.12 -5.47 -3.33
CA ASN A 317 -8.34 -6.01 -1.99
C ASN A 317 -8.17 -7.53 -2.00
N GLN A 318 -8.27 -8.17 -0.83
CA GLN A 318 -8.33 -9.62 -0.68
C GLN A 318 -9.75 -10.10 -0.32
N GLY A 319 -10.74 -9.20 -0.34
CA GLY A 319 -12.14 -9.52 -0.07
C GLY A 319 -12.39 -10.11 1.32
N ASN A 320 -13.43 -10.93 1.39
CA ASN A 320 -13.79 -11.76 2.55
C ASN A 320 -13.53 -13.22 2.21
N LEU A 321 -12.37 -13.53 1.63
CA LEU A 321 -12.00 -14.89 1.25
C LEU A 321 -11.81 -15.76 2.50
N VAL A 322 -12.24 -17.01 2.40
CA VAL A 322 -12.11 -18.01 3.46
C VAL A 322 -11.52 -19.30 2.92
N ASP A 323 -10.76 -19.99 3.76
CA ASP A 323 -10.25 -21.33 3.44
C ASP A 323 -11.37 -22.38 3.44
N SER A 324 -11.03 -23.63 3.14
CA SER A 324 -11.98 -24.75 3.14
C SER A 324 -12.63 -25.05 4.51
N ASN A 325 -12.09 -24.49 5.58
CA ASN A 325 -12.61 -24.62 6.95
C ASN A 325 -13.42 -23.39 7.39
N GLY A 326 -13.56 -22.38 6.53
CA GLY A 326 -14.26 -21.12 6.80
C GLY A 326 -13.42 -20.09 7.54
N ASN A 327 -12.10 -20.28 7.67
CA ASN A 327 -11.22 -19.28 8.27
C ASN A 327 -10.87 -18.20 7.23
N PRO A 328 -10.91 -16.91 7.58
CA PRO A 328 -10.47 -15.85 6.68
C PRO A 328 -9.01 -16.01 6.23
N GLU A 329 -8.76 -15.86 4.94
CA GLU A 329 -7.45 -16.09 4.32
C GLU A 329 -6.62 -14.83 4.12
N GLY A 330 -6.93 -13.76 4.74
CA GLY A 330 -6.19 -12.53 4.66
C GLY A 330 -7.03 -11.33 5.07
N ALA A 331 -6.35 -10.27 5.41
CA ALA A 331 -7.00 -9.04 5.82
C ALA A 331 -6.37 -7.84 5.14
N GLY A 332 -7.23 -6.95 4.69
CA GLY A 332 -6.86 -5.68 4.12
C GLY A 332 -6.72 -5.70 2.61
N GLY A 333 -6.27 -4.59 2.09
CA GLY A 333 -6.08 -4.35 0.68
C GLY A 333 -4.77 -3.64 0.39
N ALA A 334 -4.52 -3.40 -0.87
CA ALA A 334 -3.48 -2.49 -1.32
C ALA A 334 -3.73 -1.09 -0.76
N SER A 335 -2.71 -0.24 -0.72
CA SER A 335 -2.90 1.20 -0.60
C SER A 335 -3.35 1.77 -1.95
N PHE A 336 -3.99 2.91 -1.93
CA PHE A 336 -4.39 3.62 -3.14
C PHE A 336 -3.70 4.99 -3.25
N TYR A 337 -3.50 5.44 -4.47
CA TYR A 337 -2.74 6.65 -4.76
C TYR A 337 -3.59 7.90 -4.49
N SER A 338 -3.87 8.17 -3.21
CA SER A 338 -4.54 9.40 -2.77
C SER A 338 -3.95 9.92 -1.46
N PHE A 339 -4.06 11.24 -1.24
CA PHE A 339 -3.74 11.84 0.06
C PHE A 339 -4.71 11.39 1.15
N THR A 340 -5.92 11.03 0.76
CA THR A 340 -6.99 10.61 1.65
C THR A 340 -6.87 9.16 2.14
N ASP A 341 -5.85 8.39 1.71
CA ASP A 341 -5.43 7.15 2.39
C ASP A 341 -4.74 7.52 3.72
N ALA A 342 -5.57 7.95 4.69
CA ALA A 342 -5.15 8.56 5.94
C ALA A 342 -4.75 7.52 7.00
N THR A 343 -4.60 7.91 8.25
CA THR A 343 -4.21 6.96 9.32
C THR A 343 -5.33 5.98 9.66
N VAL A 344 -6.58 6.45 9.65
CA VAL A 344 -7.80 5.69 9.99
C VAL A 344 -8.77 5.67 8.83
N GLY A 345 -9.23 6.83 8.36
CA GLY A 345 -10.20 6.98 7.28
C GLY A 345 -9.60 6.89 5.90
N SER A 346 -10.44 6.64 4.91
CA SER A 346 -10.04 6.58 3.50
C SER A 346 -10.72 7.67 2.65
N PHE A 347 -11.85 8.20 3.09
CA PHE A 347 -12.60 9.29 2.41
C PHE A 347 -12.95 8.95 0.96
N ILE A 348 -13.57 7.80 0.75
CA ILE A 348 -13.78 7.20 -0.59
C ILE A 348 -15.23 6.77 -0.84
N ARG A 349 -16.18 7.29 -0.07
CA ARG A 349 -17.59 6.92 -0.20
C ARG A 349 -18.29 7.70 -1.31
N ALA A 350 -19.37 7.13 -1.84
CA ALA A 350 -20.18 7.76 -2.88
C ALA A 350 -20.67 9.16 -2.48
N GLY A 351 -20.47 10.14 -3.36
CA GLY A 351 -20.85 11.54 -3.18
C GLY A 351 -19.88 12.37 -2.37
N GLU A 352 -18.87 11.76 -1.77
CA GLU A 352 -17.99 12.43 -0.83
C GLU A 352 -17.14 13.53 -1.46
N ASN A 353 -17.19 14.71 -0.81
CA ASN A 353 -16.35 15.86 -1.08
C ASN A 353 -15.38 16.06 0.09
N THR A 354 -14.11 15.77 -0.11
CA THR A 354 -13.10 15.85 0.94
C THR A 354 -12.17 17.03 0.70
N THR A 355 -12.20 18.03 1.57
CA THR A 355 -11.21 19.10 1.61
C THR A 355 -10.18 18.78 2.68
N PHE A 356 -8.91 18.95 2.36
CA PHE A 356 -7.82 18.64 3.29
C PHE A 356 -6.68 19.64 3.19
N GLY A 357 -5.94 19.74 4.30
CA GLY A 357 -4.73 20.54 4.37
C GLY A 357 -3.69 19.89 5.27
N GLN A 358 -2.42 20.16 4.99
CA GLN A 358 -1.30 19.72 5.80
C GLN A 358 -0.26 20.84 5.93
N TYR A 359 0.24 21.00 7.13
CA TYR A 359 1.49 21.70 7.38
C TYR A 359 2.57 20.69 7.78
N SER A 360 3.76 20.83 7.22
CA SER A 360 4.92 20.07 7.62
C SER A 360 6.16 20.94 7.73
N TYR A 361 7.07 20.56 8.65
CA TYR A 361 8.32 21.25 8.88
C TYR A 361 9.51 20.28 8.92
N ASP A 362 10.54 20.58 8.12
CA ASP A 362 11.83 19.90 8.16
C ASP A 362 12.80 20.70 9.02
N PHE A 363 13.17 20.16 10.18
CA PHE A 363 14.01 20.83 11.18
C PHE A 363 15.49 20.87 10.80
N ALA A 364 15.90 20.35 9.65
CA ALA A 364 17.26 20.46 9.15
C ALA A 364 17.70 21.93 9.03
N SER A 365 16.76 22.81 8.66
CA SER A 365 16.98 24.27 8.59
C SER A 365 17.25 24.92 9.95
N LEU A 366 16.89 24.28 11.05
CA LEU A 366 17.14 24.71 12.43
C LEU A 366 18.30 23.94 13.10
N GLY A 367 19.08 23.19 12.32
CA GLY A 367 20.24 22.44 12.81
C GLY A 367 19.90 21.06 13.41
N VAL A 368 18.69 20.55 13.19
CA VAL A 368 18.28 19.20 13.61
C VAL A 368 17.93 18.34 12.38
N PRO A 369 18.95 17.96 11.58
CA PRO A 369 18.71 17.15 10.39
C PRO A 369 18.14 15.76 10.76
N GLY A 370 17.19 15.29 9.96
CA GLY A 370 16.50 14.03 10.19
C GLY A 370 15.22 14.13 11.01
N LEU A 371 14.96 15.27 11.67
CA LEU A 371 13.70 15.52 12.37
C LEU A 371 12.71 16.22 11.42
N LYS A 372 11.49 15.65 11.32
CA LYS A 372 10.35 16.21 10.59
C LYS A 372 9.08 16.08 11.42
N ALA A 373 8.21 17.06 11.31
CA ALA A 373 6.88 16.99 11.91
C ALA A 373 5.82 17.43 10.91
N SER A 374 4.62 16.87 11.01
CA SER A 374 3.47 17.28 10.21
C SER A 374 2.17 17.15 10.99
N ILE A 375 1.20 17.98 10.61
CA ILE A 375 -0.18 17.88 11.01
C ILE A 375 -1.06 18.06 9.79
N ALA A 376 -2.03 17.14 9.61
CA ALA A 376 -3.02 17.20 8.53
C ALA A 376 -4.43 17.20 9.12
N TYR A 377 -5.36 17.81 8.40
CA TYR A 377 -6.78 17.76 8.67
C TYR A 377 -7.52 17.45 7.38
N LEU A 378 -8.40 16.44 7.44
CA LEU A 378 -9.24 15.98 6.35
C LEU A 378 -10.71 16.12 6.78
N ASN A 379 -11.56 16.63 5.90
CA ASN A 379 -12.99 16.81 6.16
C ASN A 379 -13.80 16.38 4.93
N GLY A 380 -14.45 15.21 5.03
CA GLY A 380 -15.34 14.63 4.03
C GLY A 380 -16.80 14.99 4.35
N GLN A 381 -17.50 15.50 3.36
CA GLN A 381 -18.89 15.92 3.46
C GLN A 381 -19.70 15.40 2.26
N ASP A 382 -21.02 15.59 2.28
CA ASP A 382 -21.94 15.19 1.21
C ASP A 382 -21.94 13.68 0.91
N ILE A 383 -21.55 12.86 1.87
CA ILE A 383 -21.57 11.41 1.74
C ILE A 383 -23.01 10.93 1.61
N LYS A 384 -23.30 10.15 0.58
CA LYS A 384 -24.62 9.56 0.39
C LYS A 384 -24.93 8.54 1.48
N ALA A 385 -26.14 8.65 2.05
CA ALA A 385 -26.67 7.61 2.93
C ALA A 385 -26.85 6.29 2.17
N THR A 386 -26.62 5.16 2.83
CA THR A 386 -26.64 3.82 2.22
C THR A 386 -27.98 3.50 1.53
N ASN A 387 -29.09 4.08 2.02
CA ASN A 387 -30.42 3.95 1.41
C ASN A 387 -30.64 4.87 0.19
N GLY A 388 -29.64 5.67 -0.20
CA GLY A 388 -29.67 6.60 -1.33
C GLY A 388 -30.48 7.87 -1.08
N VAL A 389 -31.00 8.08 0.13
CA VAL A 389 -31.83 9.25 0.49
C VAL A 389 -30.98 10.23 1.31
N GLY A 390 -30.70 11.41 0.75
CA GLY A 390 -29.90 12.44 1.40
C GLY A 390 -28.39 12.28 1.21
N LYS A 391 -27.65 13.33 1.63
CA LYS A 391 -26.20 13.44 1.64
C LYS A 391 -25.74 14.05 2.98
N ASP A 392 -26.22 13.48 4.06
CA ASP A 392 -26.07 14.07 5.39
C ASP A 392 -24.91 13.41 6.19
N LEU A 393 -24.25 12.41 5.59
CA LEU A 393 -23.13 11.77 6.24
C LEU A 393 -21.85 12.54 5.99
N SER A 394 -20.98 12.54 7.00
CA SER A 394 -19.69 13.22 6.99
C SER A 394 -18.68 12.47 7.84
N GLU A 395 -17.41 12.69 7.55
CA GLU A 395 -16.31 12.16 8.35
C GLU A 395 -15.15 13.17 8.35
N HIS A 396 -14.36 13.18 9.42
CA HIS A 396 -13.15 13.99 9.47
C HIS A 396 -12.04 13.31 10.27
N GLU A 397 -10.81 13.65 9.94
CA GLU A 397 -9.63 13.11 10.59
C GLU A 397 -8.57 14.18 10.80
N THR A 398 -7.92 14.12 11.95
CA THR A 398 -6.71 14.89 12.23
C THR A 398 -5.57 13.92 12.41
N ASP A 399 -4.52 14.08 11.60
CA ASP A 399 -3.31 13.29 11.65
C ASP A 399 -2.12 14.13 12.11
N ALA A 400 -1.44 13.68 13.16
CA ALA A 400 -0.16 14.22 13.61
C ALA A 400 0.95 13.19 13.42
N ARG A 401 2.12 13.65 12.95
CA ARG A 401 3.27 12.76 12.71
C ARG A 401 4.57 13.46 13.06
N ILE A 402 5.47 12.72 13.70
CA ILE A 402 6.85 13.11 13.97
C ILE A 402 7.76 11.96 13.52
N ASP A 403 8.76 12.28 12.70
CA ASP A 403 9.79 11.34 12.25
C ASP A 403 11.16 11.86 12.67
N TYR A 404 12.00 10.96 13.14
CA TYR A 404 13.41 11.25 13.39
C TYR A 404 14.29 10.11 12.89
N VAL A 405 15.34 10.46 12.15
CA VAL A 405 16.35 9.49 11.68
C VAL A 405 17.73 9.97 12.13
N ILE A 406 18.44 9.12 12.86
CA ILE A 406 19.79 9.40 13.34
C ILE A 406 20.75 9.53 12.13
N GLN A 407 21.43 10.68 12.01
CA GLN A 407 22.21 11.04 10.83
C GLN A 407 23.68 10.58 10.91
N THR A 408 24.21 10.34 12.11
CA THR A 408 25.64 10.05 12.34
C THR A 408 25.84 9.09 13.50
N GLY A 409 27.05 8.55 13.64
CA GLY A 409 27.42 7.66 14.73
C GLY A 409 27.04 6.21 14.52
N ALA A 410 27.14 5.39 15.56
CA ALA A 410 26.92 3.94 15.52
C ALA A 410 25.48 3.53 15.17
N LEU A 411 24.51 4.41 15.45
CA LEU A 411 23.09 4.21 15.16
C LEU A 411 22.61 5.00 13.93
N LYS A 412 23.52 5.42 13.05
CA LYS A 412 23.14 6.11 11.80
C LYS A 412 22.11 5.26 11.03
N GLY A 413 21.01 5.89 10.62
CA GLY A 413 19.93 5.23 9.90
C GLY A 413 18.82 4.64 10.80
N PHE A 414 19.03 4.59 12.14
CA PHE A 414 17.95 4.23 13.05
C PHE A 414 16.86 5.31 13.00
N GLY A 415 15.64 4.90 12.68
CA GLY A 415 14.49 5.77 12.52
C GLY A 415 13.42 5.54 13.59
N THR A 416 12.80 6.62 14.03
CA THR A 416 11.64 6.60 14.93
C THR A 416 10.51 7.41 14.29
N THR A 417 9.30 6.84 14.27
CA THR A 417 8.09 7.54 13.82
C THR A 417 7.02 7.44 14.90
N LEU A 418 6.46 8.58 15.29
CA LEU A 418 5.22 8.65 16.08
C LEU A 418 4.11 9.19 15.17
N ARG A 419 3.00 8.45 15.07
CA ARG A 419 1.78 8.88 14.37
C ARG A 419 0.60 8.81 15.32
N HIS A 420 -0.29 9.80 15.20
CA HIS A 420 -1.55 9.82 15.92
C HIS A 420 -2.63 10.34 15.00
N GLY A 421 -3.69 9.54 14.81
CA GLY A 421 -4.88 9.90 14.04
C GLY A 421 -6.10 9.95 14.94
N THR A 422 -6.93 10.97 14.77
CA THR A 422 -8.22 11.11 15.43
C THR A 422 -9.30 11.21 14.37
N TYR A 423 -10.07 10.13 14.22
CA TYR A 423 -11.17 10.02 13.25
C TYR A 423 -12.51 10.13 13.95
N ARG A 424 -13.43 10.92 13.38
CA ARG A 424 -14.81 11.09 13.81
C ARG A 424 -15.74 11.18 12.60
N GLY A 425 -16.96 10.61 12.73
CA GLY A 425 -17.94 10.66 11.66
C GLY A 425 -19.28 10.06 12.04
N ASN A 426 -20.23 10.14 11.15
CA ASN A 426 -21.52 9.48 11.29
C ASN A 426 -21.74 8.43 10.16
N THR A 427 -20.65 7.92 9.63
CA THR A 427 -20.62 6.86 8.62
C THR A 427 -20.64 5.47 9.28
N SER A 428 -20.42 4.41 8.50
CA SER A 428 -20.27 3.05 9.04
C SER A 428 -18.92 2.79 9.71
N THR A 429 -17.92 3.68 9.55
CA THR A 429 -16.65 3.61 10.27
C THR A 429 -16.84 4.19 11.67
N LEU A 430 -16.43 3.44 12.67
CA LEU A 430 -16.53 3.86 14.07
C LEU A 430 -15.54 4.98 14.38
N ASP A 431 -15.95 5.90 15.26
CA ASP A 431 -15.05 6.89 15.84
C ASP A 431 -13.85 6.20 16.50
N GLN A 432 -12.65 6.67 16.15
CA GLN A 432 -11.42 6.01 16.55
C GLN A 432 -10.28 6.99 16.80
N ASP A 433 -9.49 6.74 17.84
CA ASP A 433 -8.17 7.31 18.02
C ASP A 433 -7.12 6.23 17.78
N GLN A 434 -6.12 6.51 16.96
CA GLN A 434 -5.09 5.55 16.63
C GLN A 434 -3.70 6.12 16.85
N THR A 435 -2.87 5.40 17.61
CA THR A 435 -1.47 5.76 17.85
C THR A 435 -0.54 4.65 17.36
N ARG A 436 0.51 5.04 16.65
CA ARG A 436 1.58 4.14 16.20
C ARG A 436 2.92 4.72 16.60
N LEU A 437 3.71 3.95 17.35
CA LEU A 437 5.12 4.24 17.60
C LEU A 437 5.94 3.17 16.91
N ILE A 438 6.83 3.61 16.02
CA ILE A 438 7.55 2.72 15.11
C ILE A 438 9.04 3.01 15.24
N PHE A 439 9.84 1.96 15.42
CA PHE A 439 11.29 2.00 15.35
C PHE A 439 11.73 1.16 14.15
N ASN A 440 12.58 1.71 13.30
CA ASN A 440 13.08 1.04 12.11
C ASN A 440 14.61 1.10 12.07
N TYR A 441 15.21 -0.01 11.65
CA TYR A 441 16.62 -0.05 11.33
C TYR A 441 16.88 -1.02 10.19
N THR A 442 17.71 -0.64 9.24
CA THR A 442 18.12 -1.52 8.14
C THR A 442 19.64 -1.63 8.14
N TYR A 443 20.13 -2.85 8.16
CA TYR A 443 21.53 -3.18 8.01
C TYR A 443 21.75 -3.87 6.66
N SER A 444 22.68 -3.33 5.86
CA SER A 444 23.06 -3.90 4.57
C SER A 444 24.40 -4.63 4.74
N PHE A 445 24.46 -5.86 4.23
CA PHE A 445 25.66 -6.73 4.28
C PHE A 445 26.51 -6.59 3.02
N MET A 446 25.85 -6.30 1.88
CA MET A 446 26.43 -6.18 0.55
C MET A 446 25.86 -4.98 -0.17
#